data_e43818300efa85ece4ba6ba2b4a0da5a
#
_entry.id   e43818300efa85ece4ba6ba2b4a0da5a
#
_cell.length_a   1.000
_cell.length_b   1.000
_cell.length_c   1.000
_cell.angle_alpha   90.00
_cell.angle_beta   90.00
_cell.angle_gamma   90.00
#
_symmetry.space_group_name_H-M   'P 1'
#
loop_
_entity.id
_entity.type
_entity.pdbx_description
1 polymer ?
#
loop_
_entity_poly.entity_id
_entity_poly.type
_entity_poly.pdbx_seq_one_letter_code
_entity_poly.pdbx_strand_id
1 'polypeptide(L)'
;MNPDLIKKLRDKTSAGIMACKSALESSNGDIEKAMSILQEQGIALARKKSSRSAMEGIISSYIHSNNKIGVLLEINCETDFVAKTEDFKDLARQITLQIAAMNPIYLDTELGNNNIKNNIKPSAENSLLQQTFIKDNEKTIKLLVEETSGKLGENIQIKRFKRFAISD
;
A
#
# COMPACT_ATOMS: atom_id res chain seq x y z
N MET A 1 -28.48 -18.02 -0.79
CA MET A 1 -27.16 -17.66 -0.17
C MET A 1 -27.40 -17.17 1.25
N ASN A 2 -26.57 -17.60 2.21
CA ASN A 2 -26.74 -17.27 3.62
C ASN A 2 -26.34 -15.81 3.89
N PRO A 3 -27.24 -14.92 4.36
CA PRO A 3 -26.94 -13.52 4.68
C PRO A 3 -25.81 -13.35 5.73
N ASP A 4 -25.66 -14.32 6.65
CA ASP A 4 -24.63 -14.28 7.68
C ASP A 4 -23.24 -14.45 7.10
N LEU A 5 -23.07 -15.24 6.04
CA LEU A 5 -21.81 -15.37 5.33
C LEU A 5 -21.41 -14.06 4.64
N ILE A 6 -22.38 -13.37 4.03
CA ILE A 6 -22.15 -12.08 3.37
C ILE A 6 -21.71 -11.05 4.42
N LYS A 7 -22.40 -11.00 5.58
CA LYS A 7 -22.04 -10.11 6.67
C LYS A 7 -20.63 -10.41 7.18
N LYS A 8 -20.32 -11.67 7.47
CA LYS A 8 -19.00 -12.10 7.95
C LYS A 8 -17.86 -11.75 6.97
N LEU A 9 -18.09 -11.95 5.68
CA LEU A 9 -17.11 -11.61 4.64
C LEU A 9 -16.91 -10.09 4.54
N ARG A 10 -18.00 -9.31 4.63
CA ARG A 10 -17.94 -7.86 4.62
C ARG A 10 -17.22 -7.29 5.84
N ASP A 11 -17.46 -7.84 7.02
CA ASP A 11 -16.78 -7.42 8.26
C ASP A 11 -15.27 -7.64 8.19
N LYS A 12 -14.83 -8.69 7.46
CA LYS A 12 -13.40 -8.97 7.24
C LYS A 12 -12.75 -8.15 6.12
N THR A 13 -13.51 -7.81 5.06
CA THR A 13 -12.94 -7.23 3.83
C THR A 13 -13.29 -5.77 3.60
N SER A 14 -14.31 -5.26 4.28
CA SER A 14 -14.94 -3.94 4.04
C SER A 14 -15.51 -3.77 2.62
N ALA A 15 -15.60 -4.84 1.84
CA ALA A 15 -16.13 -4.81 0.49
C ALA A 15 -17.65 -4.56 0.45
N GLY A 16 -18.15 -4.05 -0.66
CA GLY A 16 -19.59 -3.82 -0.86
C GLY A 16 -20.39 -5.12 -0.82
N ILE A 17 -21.66 -5.06 -0.37
CA ILE A 17 -22.55 -6.21 -0.20
C ILE A 17 -22.66 -7.05 -1.49
N MET A 18 -22.79 -6.38 -2.66
CA MET A 18 -22.94 -7.08 -3.95
C MET A 18 -21.64 -7.79 -4.37
N ALA A 19 -20.47 -7.18 -4.08
CA ALA A 19 -19.18 -7.81 -4.33
C ALA A 19 -18.98 -9.03 -3.43
N CYS A 20 -19.30 -8.93 -2.13
CA CYS A 20 -19.26 -10.06 -1.20
C CYS A 20 -20.19 -11.21 -1.65
N LYS A 21 -21.42 -10.88 -2.09
CA LYS A 21 -22.36 -11.86 -2.61
C LYS A 21 -21.79 -12.58 -3.83
N SER A 22 -21.32 -11.83 -4.82
CA SER A 22 -20.75 -12.40 -6.06
C SER A 22 -19.52 -13.28 -5.78
N ALA A 23 -18.63 -12.83 -4.90
CA ALA A 23 -17.45 -13.60 -4.52
C ALA A 23 -17.80 -14.91 -3.81
N LEU A 24 -18.81 -14.90 -2.90
CA LEU A 24 -19.30 -16.11 -2.25
C LEU A 24 -19.99 -17.06 -3.23
N GLU A 25 -20.73 -16.54 -4.22
CA GLU A 25 -21.30 -17.37 -5.30
C GLU A 25 -20.22 -18.06 -6.12
N SER A 26 -19.19 -17.31 -6.51
CA SER A 26 -18.06 -17.84 -7.29
C SER A 26 -17.20 -18.83 -6.52
N SER A 27 -17.17 -18.74 -5.20
CA SER A 27 -16.41 -19.64 -4.31
C SER A 27 -17.25 -20.77 -3.72
N ASN A 28 -18.52 -20.94 -4.14
CA ASN A 28 -19.45 -21.91 -3.55
C ASN A 28 -19.61 -21.78 -2.03
N GLY A 29 -19.56 -20.55 -1.51
CA GLY A 29 -19.71 -20.26 -0.09
C GLY A 29 -18.41 -20.39 0.74
N ASP A 30 -17.28 -20.69 0.12
CA ASP A 30 -15.97 -20.72 0.76
C ASP A 30 -15.48 -19.29 1.04
N ILE A 31 -15.37 -18.93 2.33
CA ILE A 31 -15.01 -17.58 2.75
C ILE A 31 -13.58 -17.23 2.36
N GLU A 32 -12.62 -18.15 2.51
CA GLU A 32 -11.21 -17.88 2.21
C GLU A 32 -10.99 -17.65 0.71
N LYS A 33 -11.61 -18.47 -0.13
CA LYS A 33 -11.60 -18.25 -1.58
C LYS A 33 -12.33 -16.97 -1.98
N ALA A 34 -13.46 -16.64 -1.32
CA ALA A 34 -14.17 -15.39 -1.57
C ALA A 34 -13.31 -14.17 -1.20
N MET A 35 -12.53 -14.24 -0.11
CA MET A 35 -11.58 -13.19 0.26
C MET A 35 -10.51 -13.01 -0.80
N SER A 36 -9.89 -14.08 -1.30
CA SER A 36 -8.90 -14.02 -2.39
C SER A 36 -9.46 -13.38 -3.65
N ILE A 37 -10.67 -13.77 -4.05
CA ILE A 37 -11.38 -13.16 -5.20
C ILE A 37 -11.58 -11.65 -5.01
N LEU A 38 -12.03 -11.24 -3.82
CA LEU A 38 -12.24 -9.82 -3.52
C LEU A 38 -10.92 -9.03 -3.50
N GLN A 39 -9.86 -9.62 -3.01
CA GLN A 39 -8.53 -9.03 -3.01
C GLN A 39 -8.01 -8.81 -4.43
N GLU A 40 -8.08 -9.83 -5.30
CA GLU A 40 -7.69 -9.72 -6.71
C GLU A 40 -8.51 -8.66 -7.47
N GLN A 41 -9.83 -8.62 -7.25
CA GLN A 41 -10.71 -7.61 -7.82
C GLN A 41 -10.36 -6.20 -7.32
N GLY A 42 -10.03 -6.06 -6.05
CA GLY A 42 -9.59 -4.80 -5.44
C GLY A 42 -8.30 -4.29 -6.07
N ILE A 43 -7.29 -5.15 -6.23
CA ILE A 43 -6.02 -4.83 -6.89
C ILE A 43 -6.26 -4.40 -8.35
N ALA A 44 -7.07 -5.16 -9.10
CA ALA A 44 -7.39 -4.81 -10.48
C ALA A 44 -8.09 -3.44 -10.59
N LEU A 45 -8.98 -3.13 -9.64
CA LEU A 45 -9.65 -1.83 -9.56
C LEU A 45 -8.68 -0.71 -9.20
N ALA A 46 -7.77 -0.95 -8.24
CA ALA A 46 -6.73 0.00 -7.86
C ALA A 46 -5.85 0.39 -9.05
N ARG A 47 -5.41 -0.59 -9.83
CA ARG A 47 -4.62 -0.37 -11.06
C ARG A 47 -5.38 0.48 -12.09
N LYS A 48 -6.67 0.24 -12.27
CA LYS A 48 -7.51 1.07 -13.17
C LYS A 48 -7.65 2.51 -12.68
N LYS A 49 -7.57 2.74 -11.36
CA LYS A 49 -7.69 4.07 -10.75
C LYS A 49 -6.34 4.78 -10.58
N SER A 50 -5.21 4.14 -10.89
CA SER A 50 -3.87 4.68 -10.64
C SER A 50 -3.56 6.01 -11.31
N SER A 51 -4.29 6.36 -12.38
CA SER A 51 -4.17 7.66 -13.06
C SER A 51 -5.03 8.78 -12.47
N ARG A 52 -5.88 8.48 -11.47
CA ARG A 52 -6.70 9.52 -10.83
C ARG A 52 -5.84 10.43 -9.98
N SER A 53 -6.23 11.70 -9.92
CA SER A 53 -5.55 12.69 -9.09
C SER A 53 -5.70 12.34 -7.60
N ALA A 54 -4.58 12.30 -6.88
CA ALA A 54 -4.48 12.06 -5.44
C ALA A 54 -3.81 13.28 -4.80
N MET A 55 -4.62 14.27 -4.40
CA MET A 55 -4.14 15.57 -3.91
C MET A 55 -4.29 15.72 -2.39
N GLU A 56 -5.06 14.84 -1.76
CA GLU A 56 -5.17 14.73 -0.30
C GLU A 56 -4.17 13.71 0.23
N GLY A 57 -4.01 13.59 1.55
CA GLY A 57 -3.09 12.61 2.13
C GLY A 57 -2.53 13.05 3.47
N ILE A 58 -1.43 12.42 3.86
CA ILE A 58 -0.72 12.73 5.11
C ILE A 58 0.79 12.75 4.92
N ILE A 59 1.47 13.50 5.80
CA ILE A 59 2.90 13.33 6.07
C ILE A 59 3.03 12.41 7.28
N SER A 60 3.64 11.26 7.07
CA SER A 60 3.97 10.29 8.13
C SER A 60 5.46 10.40 8.48
N SER A 61 5.78 10.30 9.77
CA SER A 61 7.15 10.34 10.26
C SER A 61 7.46 9.15 11.15
N TYR A 62 8.73 8.76 11.18
CA TYR A 62 9.24 7.76 12.10
C TYR A 62 10.64 8.15 12.55
N ILE A 63 10.85 8.13 13.85
CA ILE A 63 12.19 8.26 14.45
C ILE A 63 12.49 6.94 15.15
N HIS A 64 13.61 6.33 14.80
CA HIS A 64 14.03 5.07 15.41
C HIS A 64 14.41 5.25 16.87
N SER A 65 14.25 4.20 17.68
CA SER A 65 14.42 4.26 19.15
C SER A 65 15.78 4.78 19.62
N ASN A 66 16.84 4.60 18.79
CA ASN A 66 18.16 5.13 19.08
C ASN A 66 18.38 6.60 18.64
N ASN A 67 17.33 7.26 18.09
CA ASN A 67 17.36 8.63 17.56
C ASN A 67 18.39 8.88 16.44
N LYS A 68 18.92 7.82 15.80
CA LYS A 68 19.91 7.93 14.72
C LYS A 68 19.35 7.79 13.32
N ILE A 69 18.12 7.33 13.18
CA ILE A 69 17.42 7.18 11.90
C ILE A 69 16.09 7.90 11.98
N GLY A 70 15.80 8.73 11.00
CA GLY A 70 14.53 9.44 10.85
C GLY A 70 13.99 9.31 9.41
N VAL A 71 12.68 9.18 9.27
CA VAL A 71 11.99 9.08 8.00
C VAL A 71 10.83 10.07 7.96
N LEU A 72 10.66 10.74 6.82
CA LEU A 72 9.46 11.46 6.43
C LEU A 72 8.92 10.85 5.15
N LEU A 73 7.62 10.60 5.10
CA LEU A 73 6.89 10.05 3.97
C LEU A 73 5.69 10.93 3.65
N GLU A 74 5.55 11.34 2.38
CA GLU A 74 4.32 11.89 1.83
C GLU A 74 3.58 10.79 1.06
N ILE A 75 2.37 10.46 1.54
CA ILE A 75 1.48 9.49 0.90
C ILE A 75 0.12 10.14 0.67
N ASN A 76 -0.38 10.01 -0.56
CA ASN A 76 -1.55 10.73 -1.04
C ASN A 76 -2.70 9.77 -1.38
N CYS A 77 -3.93 10.29 -1.29
CA CYS A 77 -5.18 9.66 -1.69
C CYS A 77 -6.10 10.69 -2.37
N GLU A 78 -7.29 10.27 -2.82
CA GLU A 78 -8.21 11.15 -3.54
C GLU A 78 -8.94 12.13 -2.59
N THR A 79 -9.32 11.67 -1.36
CA THR A 79 -10.11 12.47 -0.42
C THR A 79 -9.51 12.51 0.99
N ASP A 80 -9.84 13.57 1.73
CA ASP A 80 -9.47 13.74 3.13
C ASP A 80 -10.17 12.71 4.05
N PHE A 81 -11.30 12.15 3.63
CA PHE A 81 -12.00 11.09 4.35
C PHE A 81 -11.14 9.82 4.44
N VAL A 82 -10.54 9.40 3.32
CA VAL A 82 -9.63 8.24 3.28
C VAL A 82 -8.35 8.55 4.05
N ALA A 83 -7.79 9.75 3.93
CA ALA A 83 -6.59 10.16 4.66
C ALA A 83 -6.73 10.04 6.20
N LYS A 84 -7.97 10.15 6.72
CA LYS A 84 -8.28 10.06 8.16
C LYS A 84 -8.49 8.64 8.65
N THR A 85 -8.66 7.65 7.77
CA THR A 85 -8.91 6.24 8.14
C THR A 85 -7.69 5.60 8.80
N GLU A 86 -7.95 4.65 9.72
CA GLU A 86 -6.87 3.91 10.37
C GLU A 86 -6.12 3.00 9.38
N ASP A 87 -6.79 2.42 8.39
CA ASP A 87 -6.15 1.62 7.33
C ASP A 87 -5.13 2.43 6.53
N PHE A 88 -5.45 3.68 6.17
CA PHE A 88 -4.54 4.56 5.45
C PHE A 88 -3.34 4.99 6.32
N LYS A 89 -3.59 5.34 7.57
CA LYS A 89 -2.53 5.70 8.53
C LYS A 89 -1.62 4.52 8.85
N ASP A 90 -2.19 3.31 8.94
CA ASP A 90 -1.41 2.09 9.17
C ASP A 90 -0.52 1.76 7.96
N LEU A 91 -1.04 1.90 6.74
CA LEU A 91 -0.23 1.79 5.51
C LEU A 91 0.94 2.77 5.55
N ALA A 92 0.70 4.04 5.84
CA ALA A 92 1.74 5.07 5.92
C ALA A 92 2.82 4.71 6.96
N ARG A 93 2.40 4.25 8.15
CA ARG A 93 3.30 3.78 9.20
C ARG A 93 4.14 2.58 8.77
N GLN A 94 3.53 1.60 8.11
CA GLN A 94 4.25 0.41 7.63
C GLN A 94 5.30 0.78 6.59
N ILE A 95 4.98 1.69 5.68
CA ILE A 95 5.92 2.18 4.65
C ILE A 95 7.06 2.99 5.29
N THR A 96 6.80 3.83 6.30
CA THR A 96 7.88 4.55 7.00
C THR A 96 8.85 3.60 7.71
N LEU A 97 8.34 2.52 8.31
CA LEU A 97 9.17 1.47 8.92
C LEU A 97 10.01 0.73 7.86
N GLN A 98 9.42 0.41 6.71
CA GLN A 98 10.14 -0.19 5.57
C GLN A 98 11.31 0.71 5.13
N ILE A 99 11.06 2.00 4.93
CA ILE A 99 12.08 2.97 4.52
C ILE A 99 13.20 3.06 5.56
N ALA A 100 12.85 3.09 6.84
CA ALA A 100 13.84 3.14 7.91
C ALA A 100 14.76 1.92 7.91
N ALA A 101 14.19 0.72 7.72
CA ALA A 101 14.92 -0.54 7.77
C ALA A 101 15.71 -0.84 6.50
N MET A 102 15.13 -0.61 5.32
CA MET A 102 15.66 -1.08 4.03
C MET A 102 16.39 0.00 3.22
N ASN A 103 16.39 1.25 3.69
CA ASN A 103 17.12 2.38 3.07
C ASN A 103 16.95 2.47 1.54
N PRO A 104 15.72 2.53 0.98
CA PRO A 104 15.55 2.69 -0.46
C PRO A 104 16.07 4.06 -0.91
N ILE A 105 16.65 4.08 -2.12
CA ILE A 105 17.19 5.30 -2.75
C ILE A 105 16.13 5.90 -3.69
N TYR A 106 15.38 5.04 -4.34
CA TYR A 106 14.39 5.38 -5.37
C TYR A 106 12.99 5.00 -4.92
N LEU A 107 12.00 5.67 -5.50
CA LEU A 107 10.60 5.29 -5.32
C LEU A 107 10.27 4.05 -6.17
N ASP A 108 10.65 4.06 -7.44
CA ASP A 108 10.43 2.97 -8.40
C ASP A 108 11.64 2.80 -9.33
N THR A 109 11.75 1.65 -9.99
CA THR A 109 12.75 1.34 -11.00
C THR A 109 12.50 2.06 -12.34
N GLU A 110 11.25 2.45 -12.62
CA GLU A 110 10.82 3.12 -13.86
C GLU A 110 11.18 4.61 -13.93
N LEU A 111 11.73 5.18 -12.86
CA LEU A 111 12.26 6.55 -12.87
C LEU A 111 13.47 6.58 -13.82
N GLY A 112 13.22 7.04 -15.04
CA GLY A 112 14.15 6.99 -16.18
C GLY A 112 15.59 7.38 -15.84
N ASN A 113 16.51 7.01 -16.70
CA ASN A 113 17.98 7.14 -16.60
C ASN A 113 18.53 8.52 -16.19
N ASN A 114 17.69 9.56 -16.15
CA ASN A 114 18.10 10.93 -15.82
C ASN A 114 18.15 11.23 -14.30
N ASN A 115 17.74 10.29 -13.44
CA ASN A 115 17.71 10.47 -11.98
C ASN A 115 18.66 9.52 -11.22
N ILE A 116 19.82 9.21 -11.81
CA ILE A 116 20.83 8.39 -11.11
C ILE A 116 21.40 9.19 -9.94
N LYS A 117 21.15 8.72 -8.71
CA LYS A 117 21.71 9.29 -7.48
C LYS A 117 23.00 8.56 -7.13
N ASN A 118 24.08 9.32 -6.90
CA ASN A 118 25.37 8.79 -6.45
C ASN A 118 25.95 7.67 -7.35
N ASN A 119 25.71 7.71 -8.67
CA ASN A 119 26.10 6.67 -9.63
C ASN A 119 25.48 5.27 -9.36
N ILE A 120 24.45 5.18 -8.51
CA ILE A 120 23.72 3.94 -8.23
C ILE A 120 22.51 3.87 -9.15
N LYS A 121 22.40 2.81 -9.96
CA LYS A 121 21.24 2.61 -10.84
C LYS A 121 20.03 2.08 -10.05
N PRO A 122 18.79 2.44 -10.43
CA PRO A 122 17.59 1.83 -9.86
C PRO A 122 17.60 0.30 -10.01
N SER A 123 17.25 -0.40 -8.96
CA SER A 123 17.10 -1.86 -8.90
C SER A 123 15.95 -2.22 -7.97
N ALA A 124 15.50 -3.48 -7.96
CA ALA A 124 14.46 -3.93 -7.05
C ALA A 124 14.86 -3.73 -5.57
N GLU A 125 16.12 -3.89 -5.24
CA GLU A 125 16.61 -3.77 -3.86
C GLU A 125 16.61 -2.32 -3.35
N ASN A 126 16.91 -1.34 -4.21
CA ASN A 126 17.03 0.07 -3.84
C ASN A 126 15.82 0.93 -4.22
N SER A 127 14.77 0.32 -4.79
CA SER A 127 13.53 0.98 -5.21
C SER A 127 12.37 0.56 -4.31
N LEU A 128 11.83 1.49 -3.52
CA LEU A 128 10.86 1.24 -2.46
C LEU A 128 9.69 0.37 -2.92
N LEU A 129 9.06 0.70 -4.04
CA LEU A 129 7.88 -0.04 -4.54
C LEU A 129 8.21 -1.50 -4.93
N GLN A 130 9.45 -1.79 -5.31
CA GLN A 130 9.88 -3.12 -5.72
C GLN A 130 10.43 -3.95 -4.55
N GLN A 131 10.77 -3.30 -3.42
CA GLN A 131 11.25 -4.03 -2.24
C GLN A 131 10.19 -4.98 -1.70
N THR A 132 10.65 -6.14 -1.26
CA THR A 132 9.85 -7.08 -0.48
C THR A 132 9.47 -6.45 0.86
N PHE A 133 8.21 -6.58 1.27
CA PHE A 133 7.74 -6.03 2.53
C PHE A 133 8.33 -6.78 3.72
N ILE A 134 8.95 -6.06 4.66
CA ILE A 134 9.68 -6.65 5.80
C ILE A 134 8.82 -7.50 6.74
N LYS A 135 7.49 -7.28 6.77
CA LYS A 135 6.55 -8.03 7.62
C LYS A 135 5.87 -9.18 6.87
N ASP A 136 5.96 -9.22 5.55
CA ASP A 136 5.33 -10.23 4.71
C ASP A 136 6.17 -10.43 3.43
N ASN A 137 7.00 -11.45 3.44
CA ASN A 137 7.95 -11.73 2.36
C ASN A 137 7.29 -12.17 1.03
N GLU A 138 5.98 -12.43 1.03
CA GLU A 138 5.23 -12.78 -0.17
C GLU A 138 4.73 -11.54 -0.93
N LYS A 139 4.90 -10.35 -0.35
CA LYS A 139 4.40 -9.08 -0.92
C LYS A 139 5.52 -8.10 -1.17
N THR A 140 5.36 -7.29 -2.22
CA THR A 140 6.13 -6.06 -2.43
C THR A 140 5.39 -4.88 -1.81
N ILE A 141 6.10 -3.76 -1.59
CA ILE A 141 5.46 -2.51 -1.16
C ILE A 141 4.44 -2.02 -2.20
N LYS A 142 4.71 -2.22 -3.49
CA LYS A 142 3.73 -1.91 -4.56
C LYS A 142 2.43 -2.67 -4.36
N LEU A 143 2.51 -3.98 -4.13
CA LEU A 143 1.34 -4.81 -3.90
C LEU A 143 0.57 -4.39 -2.63
N LEU A 144 1.27 -4.07 -1.54
CA LEU A 144 0.67 -3.58 -0.31
C LEU A 144 -0.14 -2.28 -0.53
N VAL A 145 0.41 -1.34 -1.33
CA VAL A 145 -0.29 -0.10 -1.70
C VAL A 145 -1.51 -0.41 -2.57
N GLU A 146 -1.39 -1.29 -3.58
CA GLU A 146 -2.50 -1.69 -4.45
C GLU A 146 -3.63 -2.38 -3.68
N GLU A 147 -3.31 -3.27 -2.74
CA GLU A 147 -4.29 -3.94 -1.86
C GLU A 147 -5.06 -2.92 -1.00
N THR A 148 -4.33 -1.98 -0.37
CA THR A 148 -4.96 -0.96 0.46
C THR A 148 -5.80 0.01 -0.37
N SER A 149 -5.33 0.40 -1.56
CA SER A 149 -6.07 1.20 -2.53
C SER A 149 -7.36 0.47 -2.97
N GLY A 150 -7.29 -0.83 -3.23
CA GLY A 150 -8.46 -1.64 -3.55
C GLY A 150 -9.46 -1.72 -2.39
N LYS A 151 -8.98 -1.88 -1.17
CA LYS A 151 -9.79 -1.92 0.06
C LYS A 151 -10.51 -0.59 0.31
N LEU A 152 -9.79 0.53 0.21
CA LEU A 152 -10.32 1.87 0.48
C LEU A 152 -11.07 2.47 -0.72
N GLY A 153 -10.91 1.88 -1.91
CA GLY A 153 -11.62 2.29 -3.11
C GLY A 153 -11.10 3.56 -3.76
N GLU A 154 -9.94 4.08 -3.36
CA GLU A 154 -9.30 5.27 -3.89
C GLU A 154 -7.91 5.00 -4.42
N ASN A 155 -7.44 5.85 -5.34
CA ASN A 155 -6.05 5.86 -5.75
C ASN A 155 -5.17 6.31 -4.59
N ILE A 156 -4.20 5.49 -4.22
CA ILE A 156 -3.20 5.79 -3.19
C ILE A 156 -1.82 5.81 -3.84
N GLN A 157 -1.06 6.87 -3.59
CA GLN A 157 0.26 7.06 -4.17
C GLN A 157 1.27 7.49 -3.12
N ILE A 158 2.45 6.85 -3.12
CA ILE A 158 3.61 7.38 -2.42
C ILE A 158 4.16 8.52 -3.29
N LYS A 159 4.14 9.75 -2.79
CA LYS A 159 4.61 10.92 -3.54
C LYS A 159 6.12 11.08 -3.46
N ARG A 160 6.64 11.04 -2.24
CA ARG A 160 8.07 11.17 -1.94
C ARG A 160 8.37 10.72 -0.51
N PHE A 161 9.62 10.46 -0.27
CA PHE A 161 10.14 10.19 1.06
C PHE A 161 11.54 10.75 1.25
N LYS A 162 11.95 10.93 2.48
CA LYS A 162 13.32 11.25 2.87
C LYS A 162 13.70 10.44 4.09
N ARG A 163 14.84 9.77 4.03
CA ARG A 163 15.47 9.12 5.17
C ARG A 163 16.73 9.93 5.57
N PHE A 164 16.93 10.06 6.85
CA PHE A 164 18.15 10.59 7.46
C PHE A 164 18.72 9.53 8.37
N ALA A 165 20.01 9.33 8.33
CA ALA A 165 20.71 8.55 9.33
C ALA A 165 22.01 9.25 9.71
N ILE A 166 22.40 9.13 10.97
CA ILE A 166 23.69 9.64 11.43
C ILE A 166 24.76 8.69 10.90
N SER A 167 25.73 9.20 10.19
CA SER A 167 26.84 8.45 9.56
C SER A 167 26.49 7.75 8.23
N ASP A 168 25.41 8.17 7.53
CA ASP A 168 25.18 7.84 6.12
C ASP A 168 26.01 8.76 5.22
#